data_26e9c4766fa64941f1cfc802cdf39690
#
_entry.id   26e9c4766fa64941f1cfc802cdf39690
#
_cell.length_a   1.000
_cell.length_b   1.000
_cell.length_c   1.000
_cell.angle_alpha   90.00
_cell.angle_beta   90.00
_cell.angle_gamma   90.00
#
_symmetry.space_group_name_H-M   'P 1'
#
loop_
_entity.id
_entity.type
_entity.pdbx_description
1 polymer ?
#
loop_
_entity_poly.entity_id
_entity_poly.type
_entity_poly.pdbx_seq_one_letter_code
_entity_poly.pdbx_strand_id
1 'polypeptide(L)'
;MPSITLADLLEDTLPQTQCTKCGYPDCRGYAEALAEGEKPNRCPPGGAEGIIRLSQILNYPLDNETRTINPECGAERPRPVAWIDPKACIGCTLCIQACPVDAIVGASKQMHTVLPEWCTGCDLCVAPCPVDCIHMLNVTGDQTGWNAWSPTQADLARARYESHLNRFEREERDQEERLATKAKAKLAALDQSQATSQAQREEIERKRAIIAAAIARVKQSGS
;
A
#
# COMPACT_ATOMS: atom_id res chain seq x y z
N MET A 1 -9.59 -13.39 24.60
CA MET A 1 -8.45 -13.12 23.69
C MET A 1 -8.84 -13.67 22.34
N PRO A 2 -8.70 -12.98 21.24
CA PRO A 2 -8.92 -13.58 19.92
C PRO A 2 -7.98 -14.79 19.76
N SER A 3 -8.50 -15.87 19.21
CA SER A 3 -7.68 -17.06 18.93
C SER A 3 -6.74 -16.74 17.76
N ILE A 4 -5.44 -17.01 17.94
CA ILE A 4 -4.44 -16.89 16.86
C ILE A 4 -4.84 -17.85 15.74
N THR A 5 -5.01 -17.35 14.55
CA THR A 5 -5.36 -18.14 13.37
C THR A 5 -4.10 -18.68 12.67
N LEU A 6 -4.27 -19.66 11.76
CA LEU A 6 -3.16 -20.13 10.93
C LEU A 6 -2.58 -19.01 10.07
N ALA A 7 -3.42 -18.13 9.52
CA ALA A 7 -2.99 -16.98 8.73
C ALA A 7 -2.13 -16.00 9.57
N ASP A 8 -2.43 -15.82 10.86
CA ASP A 8 -1.61 -14.97 11.75
C ASP A 8 -0.19 -15.55 11.92
N LEU A 9 -0.07 -16.86 12.14
CA LEU A 9 1.23 -17.53 12.27
C LEU A 9 2.05 -17.48 10.97
N LEU A 10 1.38 -17.63 9.83
CA LEU A 10 2.02 -17.54 8.51
C LEU A 10 2.46 -16.11 8.21
N GLU A 11 1.64 -15.11 8.53
CA GLU A 11 1.97 -13.71 8.36
C GLU A 11 3.19 -13.30 9.20
N ASP A 12 3.30 -13.78 10.45
CA ASP A 12 4.46 -13.56 11.32
C ASP A 12 5.76 -14.14 10.76
N THR A 13 5.65 -15.10 9.85
CA THR A 13 6.79 -15.73 9.18
C THR A 13 7.20 -14.99 7.90
N LEU A 14 6.41 -14.02 7.45
CA LEU A 14 6.71 -13.24 6.25
C LEU A 14 7.59 -12.01 6.56
N PRO A 15 8.45 -11.57 5.62
CA PRO A 15 9.39 -10.46 5.84
C PRO A 15 8.72 -9.08 5.87
N GLN A 16 7.42 -8.97 5.71
CA GLN A 16 6.62 -7.74 5.82
C GLN A 16 7.08 -6.58 4.91
N THR A 17 7.66 -6.93 3.75
CA THR A 17 8.14 -5.91 2.79
C THR A 17 7.04 -5.24 1.99
N GLN A 18 5.82 -5.78 1.99
CA GLN A 18 4.61 -5.30 1.30
C GLN A 18 4.85 -5.06 -0.21
N CYS A 19 5.69 -5.91 -0.84
CA CYS A 19 6.19 -5.68 -2.20
C CYS A 19 5.26 -6.17 -3.32
N THR A 20 4.17 -6.87 -3.00
CA THR A 20 3.18 -7.44 -3.93
C THR A 20 3.73 -8.45 -4.97
N LYS A 21 5.03 -8.79 -4.92
CA LYS A 21 5.68 -9.69 -5.90
C LYS A 21 5.11 -11.11 -5.91
N CYS A 22 4.54 -11.56 -4.79
CA CYS A 22 3.85 -12.83 -4.68
C CYS A 22 2.51 -12.89 -5.46
N GLY A 23 2.05 -11.74 -5.99
CA GLY A 23 0.77 -11.60 -6.69
C GLY A 23 -0.41 -11.24 -5.78
N TYR A 24 -0.17 -11.08 -4.48
CA TYR A 24 -1.16 -10.64 -3.50
C TYR A 24 -0.98 -9.17 -3.14
N PRO A 25 -2.04 -8.48 -2.68
CA PRO A 25 -2.00 -7.04 -2.43
C PRO A 25 -1.04 -6.65 -1.30
N ASP A 26 -0.82 -7.56 -0.35
CA ASP A 26 0.06 -7.37 0.80
C ASP A 26 0.52 -8.72 1.38
N CYS A 27 1.30 -8.69 2.47
CA CYS A 27 1.77 -9.90 3.13
C CYS A 27 0.64 -10.64 3.83
N ARG A 28 -0.38 -9.95 4.34
CA ARG A 28 -1.56 -10.57 4.95
C ARG A 28 -2.35 -11.38 3.94
N GLY A 29 -2.64 -10.82 2.77
CA GLY A 29 -3.36 -11.52 1.69
C GLY A 29 -2.62 -12.79 1.23
N TYR A 30 -1.27 -12.77 1.19
CA TYR A 30 -0.52 -14.00 0.90
C TYR A 30 -0.61 -15.01 2.05
N ALA A 31 -0.56 -14.57 3.30
CA ALA A 31 -0.71 -15.45 4.47
C ALA A 31 -2.09 -16.13 4.53
N GLU A 32 -3.14 -15.43 4.18
CA GLU A 32 -4.49 -15.97 4.05
C GLU A 32 -4.59 -17.00 2.93
N ALA A 33 -4.05 -16.71 1.75
CA ALA A 33 -3.98 -17.66 0.65
C ALA A 33 -3.17 -18.92 1.00
N LEU A 34 -2.06 -18.78 1.74
CA LEU A 34 -1.29 -19.92 2.26
C LEU A 34 -2.14 -20.80 3.19
N ALA A 35 -2.94 -20.20 4.06
CA ALA A 35 -3.84 -20.93 4.96
C ALA A 35 -4.96 -21.67 4.17
N GLU A 36 -5.29 -21.21 2.97
CA GLU A 36 -6.24 -21.81 2.04
C GLU A 36 -5.61 -22.82 1.07
N GLY A 37 -4.28 -23.02 1.12
CA GLY A 37 -3.58 -24.04 0.34
C GLY A 37 -2.69 -23.52 -0.80
N GLU A 38 -2.39 -22.22 -0.85
CA GLU A 38 -1.40 -21.68 -1.80
C GLU A 38 0.00 -22.22 -1.49
N LYS A 39 0.87 -22.29 -2.52
CA LYS A 39 2.25 -22.77 -2.39
C LYS A 39 3.13 -21.80 -1.59
N PRO A 40 4.06 -22.30 -0.75
CA PRO A 40 4.89 -21.47 0.14
C PRO A 40 6.04 -20.72 -0.58
N ASN A 41 6.22 -20.89 -1.88
CA ASN A 41 7.37 -20.41 -2.63
C ASN A 41 7.14 -19.12 -3.45
N ARG A 42 6.16 -18.29 -3.07
CA ARG A 42 5.83 -17.07 -3.83
C ARG A 42 6.42 -15.77 -3.24
N CYS A 43 7.23 -15.84 -2.17
CA CYS A 43 7.78 -14.66 -1.52
C CYS A 43 9.29 -14.48 -1.79
N PRO A 44 9.73 -13.71 -2.82
CA PRO A 44 11.15 -13.51 -3.10
C PRO A 44 11.94 -12.87 -1.95
N PRO A 45 11.42 -11.86 -1.21
CA PRO A 45 12.12 -11.31 -0.05
C PRO A 45 12.32 -12.29 1.11
N GLY A 46 11.45 -13.30 1.24
CA GLY A 46 11.60 -14.36 2.24
C GLY A 46 12.69 -15.37 1.88
N GLY A 47 12.95 -15.53 0.58
CA GLY A 47 13.95 -16.44 0.05
C GLY A 47 13.71 -17.89 0.37
N ALA A 48 14.74 -18.73 0.17
CA ALA A 48 14.69 -20.16 0.45
C ALA A 48 14.38 -20.46 1.92
N GLU A 49 14.94 -19.67 2.84
CA GLU A 49 14.66 -19.80 4.28
C GLU A 49 13.18 -19.54 4.60
N GLY A 50 12.56 -18.53 3.97
CA GLY A 50 11.13 -18.24 4.10
C GLY A 50 10.26 -19.41 3.65
N ILE A 51 10.61 -20.05 2.53
CA ILE A 51 9.92 -21.26 2.05
C ILE A 51 9.95 -22.36 3.11
N ILE A 52 11.12 -22.62 3.70
CA ILE A 52 11.29 -23.65 4.74
C ILE A 52 10.42 -23.36 5.95
N ARG A 53 10.44 -22.13 6.46
CA ARG A 53 9.65 -21.71 7.63
C ARG A 53 8.15 -21.84 7.39
N LEU A 54 7.66 -21.37 6.24
CA LEU A 54 6.24 -21.49 5.86
C LEU A 54 5.82 -22.95 5.71
N SER A 55 6.67 -23.77 5.06
CA SER A 55 6.40 -25.20 4.86
C SER A 55 6.33 -25.96 6.18
N GLN A 56 7.13 -25.61 7.18
CA GLN A 56 7.07 -26.21 8.52
C GLN A 56 5.74 -25.93 9.22
N ILE A 57 5.24 -24.70 9.14
CA ILE A 57 3.94 -24.32 9.74
C ILE A 57 2.79 -25.04 9.02
N LEU A 58 2.85 -25.12 7.68
CA LEU A 58 1.82 -25.75 6.86
C LEU A 58 1.90 -27.28 6.84
N ASN A 59 2.97 -27.89 7.36
CA ASN A 59 3.31 -29.31 7.11
C ASN A 59 3.31 -29.63 5.60
N TYR A 60 3.77 -28.68 4.78
CA TYR A 60 3.78 -28.79 3.31
C TYR A 60 5.03 -29.54 2.85
N PRO A 61 4.91 -30.66 2.11
CA PRO A 61 6.06 -31.40 1.60
C PRO A 61 6.73 -30.63 0.44
N LEU A 62 7.98 -30.20 0.67
CA LEU A 62 8.76 -29.53 -0.38
C LEU A 62 9.27 -30.51 -1.43
N ASP A 63 8.97 -30.26 -2.67
CA ASP A 63 9.51 -30.92 -3.85
C ASP A 63 10.56 -30.04 -4.57
N ASN A 64 11.05 -30.48 -5.74
CA ASN A 64 12.06 -29.73 -6.49
C ASN A 64 11.55 -28.38 -7.02
N GLU A 65 10.24 -28.25 -7.27
CA GLU A 65 9.64 -27.01 -7.75
C GLU A 65 9.45 -25.99 -6.61
N THR A 66 8.96 -26.47 -5.46
CA THR A 66 8.59 -25.61 -4.32
C THR A 66 9.74 -25.27 -3.40
N ARG A 67 10.93 -25.86 -3.59
CA ARG A 67 12.15 -25.50 -2.84
C ARG A 67 12.80 -24.21 -3.28
N THR A 68 12.42 -23.69 -4.44
CA THR A 68 12.91 -22.42 -5.00
C THR A 68 11.77 -21.44 -5.17
N ILE A 69 12.10 -20.16 -5.21
CA ILE A 69 11.09 -19.11 -5.46
C ILE A 69 10.44 -19.36 -6.83
N ASN A 70 9.11 -19.25 -6.86
CA ASN A 70 8.35 -19.31 -8.11
C ASN A 70 8.85 -18.22 -9.08
N PRO A 71 9.33 -18.59 -10.29
CA PRO A 71 9.88 -17.63 -11.25
C PRO A 71 8.94 -16.49 -11.64
N GLU A 72 7.63 -16.70 -11.60
CA GLU A 72 6.62 -15.67 -11.85
C GLU A 72 6.65 -14.54 -10.82
N CYS A 73 7.09 -14.84 -9.59
CA CYS A 73 7.19 -13.87 -8.51
C CYS A 73 8.55 -13.13 -8.49
N GLY A 74 9.48 -13.52 -9.37
CA GLY A 74 10.82 -13.01 -9.45
C GLY A 74 11.84 -13.91 -8.75
N ALA A 75 12.97 -13.33 -8.32
CA ALA A 75 14.08 -14.07 -7.72
C ALA A 75 14.42 -13.55 -6.33
N GLU A 76 14.94 -14.46 -5.49
CA GLU A 76 15.64 -14.07 -4.27
C GLU A 76 16.86 -13.21 -4.62
N ARG A 77 17.02 -12.09 -3.93
CA ARG A 77 18.11 -11.14 -4.18
C ARG A 77 18.52 -10.42 -2.90
N PRO A 78 19.73 -9.83 -2.88
CA PRO A 78 20.13 -8.93 -1.81
C PRO A 78 19.11 -7.81 -1.62
N ARG A 79 18.97 -7.36 -0.37
CA ARG A 79 18.01 -6.29 -0.04
C ARG A 79 18.48 -4.97 -0.61
N PRO A 80 17.66 -4.30 -1.43
CA PRO A 80 17.95 -2.95 -1.87
C PRO A 80 17.30 -1.92 -0.96
N VAL A 81 17.80 -0.68 -1.01
CA VAL A 81 17.16 0.53 -0.46
C VAL A 81 17.01 1.53 -1.58
N ALA A 82 15.88 2.21 -1.64
CA ALA A 82 15.65 3.25 -2.63
C ALA A 82 16.52 4.48 -2.33
N TRP A 83 17.10 5.06 -3.37
CA TRP A 83 17.80 6.32 -3.35
C TRP A 83 17.21 7.24 -4.42
N ILE A 84 16.95 8.49 -4.08
CA ILE A 84 16.35 9.48 -4.98
C ILE A 84 17.43 10.48 -5.39
N ASP A 85 17.67 10.61 -6.69
CA ASP A 85 18.62 11.61 -7.21
C ASP A 85 18.07 13.03 -6.95
N PRO A 86 18.75 13.81 -6.10
CA PRO A 86 18.28 15.15 -5.75
C PRO A 86 18.34 16.13 -6.92
N LYS A 87 19.13 15.84 -7.97
CA LYS A 87 19.24 16.70 -9.15
C LYS A 87 18.11 16.45 -10.15
N ALA A 88 17.57 15.24 -10.18
CA ALA A 88 16.51 14.84 -11.12
C ALA A 88 15.11 14.91 -10.50
N CYS A 89 14.99 14.87 -9.17
CA CYS A 89 13.70 14.86 -8.48
C CYS A 89 12.93 16.17 -8.68
N ILE A 90 11.72 16.09 -9.24
CA ILE A 90 10.83 17.23 -9.51
C ILE A 90 9.77 17.48 -8.41
N GLY A 91 9.75 16.68 -7.35
CA GLY A 91 8.79 16.84 -6.25
C GLY A 91 7.34 16.47 -6.61
N CYS A 92 7.12 15.45 -7.44
CA CYS A 92 5.77 15.05 -7.92
C CYS A 92 4.93 14.31 -6.89
N THR A 93 5.49 13.85 -5.77
CA THR A 93 4.89 13.09 -4.66
C THR A 93 4.41 11.66 -4.97
N LEU A 94 4.51 11.17 -6.21
CA LEU A 94 4.01 9.84 -6.58
C LEU A 94 4.73 8.71 -5.83
N CYS A 95 6.05 8.84 -5.58
CA CYS A 95 6.80 7.86 -4.80
C CYS A 95 6.39 7.82 -3.32
N ILE A 96 5.96 8.95 -2.74
CA ILE A 96 5.42 9.02 -1.37
C ILE A 96 4.11 8.24 -1.31
N GLN A 97 3.21 8.45 -2.30
CA GLN A 97 1.92 7.77 -2.38
C GLN A 97 2.07 6.25 -2.60
N ALA A 98 3.14 5.84 -3.31
CA ALA A 98 3.39 4.43 -3.59
C ALA A 98 4.11 3.69 -2.45
N CYS A 99 4.61 4.39 -1.43
CA CYS A 99 5.39 3.77 -0.36
C CYS A 99 4.49 3.16 0.71
N PRO A 100 4.45 1.82 0.86
CA PRO A 100 3.54 1.17 1.80
C PRO A 100 3.92 1.34 3.28
N VAL A 101 5.14 1.83 3.56
CA VAL A 101 5.68 1.96 4.92
C VAL A 101 6.08 3.41 5.26
N ASP A 102 5.63 4.38 4.47
CA ASP A 102 5.90 5.82 4.62
C ASP A 102 7.41 6.16 4.74
N ALA A 103 8.27 5.39 4.06
CA ALA A 103 9.72 5.56 4.11
C ALA A 103 10.23 6.72 3.26
N ILE A 104 9.36 7.46 2.56
CA ILE A 104 9.75 8.58 1.69
C ILE A 104 9.10 9.86 2.22
N VAL A 105 9.93 10.86 2.49
CA VAL A 105 9.51 12.17 2.99
C VAL A 105 9.78 13.26 1.95
N GLY A 106 8.94 14.28 1.98
CA GLY A 106 9.02 15.44 1.09
C GLY A 106 7.68 16.13 0.93
N ALA A 107 7.59 17.08 0.02
CA ALA A 107 6.38 17.81 -0.29
C ALA A 107 6.28 18.11 -1.78
N SER A 108 5.10 18.52 -2.24
CA SER A 108 4.88 18.93 -3.63
C SER A 108 5.86 20.03 -4.05
N LYS A 109 6.52 19.85 -5.19
CA LYS A 109 7.57 20.75 -5.73
C LYS A 109 8.81 20.90 -4.83
N GLN A 110 9.00 19.99 -3.87
CA GLN A 110 10.20 19.88 -3.04
C GLN A 110 10.89 18.54 -3.33
N MET A 111 12.21 18.48 -3.17
CA MET A 111 12.96 17.23 -3.27
C MET A 111 12.47 16.21 -2.24
N HIS A 112 12.37 14.96 -2.66
CA HIS A 112 12.02 13.86 -1.76
C HIS A 112 13.27 13.13 -1.27
N THR A 113 13.18 12.58 -0.05
CA THR A 113 14.27 11.82 0.58
C THR A 113 13.73 10.50 1.13
N VAL A 114 14.52 9.45 0.98
CA VAL A 114 14.20 8.14 1.57
C VAL A 114 14.78 8.08 2.98
N LEU A 115 14.03 7.48 3.91
CA LEU A 115 14.50 7.06 5.23
C LEU A 115 15.00 5.61 5.11
N PRO A 116 16.32 5.34 5.04
CA PRO A 116 16.85 4.03 4.71
C PRO A 116 16.45 2.93 5.68
N GLU A 117 16.33 3.26 6.97
CA GLU A 117 15.95 2.34 8.04
C GLU A 117 14.48 1.90 7.94
N TRP A 118 13.66 2.67 7.22
CA TRP A 118 12.24 2.37 7.01
C TRP A 118 11.99 1.68 5.67
N CYS A 119 12.90 1.86 4.71
CA CYS A 119 12.74 1.31 3.38
C CYS A 119 12.83 -0.22 3.40
N THR A 120 11.78 -0.89 2.94
CA THR A 120 11.71 -2.36 2.87
C THR A 120 12.28 -2.94 1.58
N GLY A 121 12.68 -2.10 0.61
CA GLY A 121 13.21 -2.54 -0.68
C GLY A 121 12.16 -3.12 -1.63
N CYS A 122 10.91 -2.71 -1.50
CA CYS A 122 9.77 -3.24 -2.25
C CYS A 122 9.71 -2.84 -3.74
N ASP A 123 10.46 -1.82 -4.16
CA ASP A 123 10.55 -1.23 -5.52
C ASP A 123 9.26 -0.48 -5.98
N LEU A 124 8.19 -0.45 -5.22
CA LEU A 124 6.90 0.14 -5.64
C LEU A 124 6.98 1.63 -5.99
N CYS A 125 7.95 2.34 -5.45
CA CYS A 125 8.18 3.76 -5.73
C CYS A 125 8.86 4.01 -7.09
N VAL A 126 9.47 2.99 -7.72
CA VAL A 126 10.26 3.16 -8.95
C VAL A 126 9.36 3.40 -10.16
N ALA A 127 8.39 2.51 -10.39
CA ALA A 127 7.52 2.55 -11.56
C ALA A 127 6.69 3.85 -11.72
N PRO A 128 6.15 4.48 -10.66
CA PRO A 128 5.37 5.71 -10.79
C PRO A 128 6.24 6.97 -10.95
N CYS A 129 7.59 6.88 -10.88
CA CYS A 129 8.45 8.04 -11.03
C CYS A 129 8.52 8.52 -12.49
N PRO A 130 7.99 9.72 -12.83
CA PRO A 130 7.90 10.16 -14.23
C PRO A 130 9.25 10.65 -14.82
N VAL A 131 10.28 10.74 -13.99
CA VAL A 131 11.63 11.22 -14.38
C VAL A 131 12.72 10.22 -14.03
N ASP A 132 12.36 8.99 -13.68
CA ASP A 132 13.28 7.87 -13.39
C ASP A 132 14.40 8.21 -12.41
N CYS A 133 14.13 9.08 -11.42
CA CYS A 133 15.12 9.55 -10.47
C CYS A 133 15.33 8.62 -9.26
N ILE A 134 14.71 7.44 -9.24
CA ILE A 134 14.78 6.51 -8.10
C ILE A 134 15.61 5.30 -8.49
N HIS A 135 16.65 5.04 -7.71
CA HIS A 135 17.56 3.92 -7.90
C HIS A 135 17.51 3.00 -6.69
N MET A 136 17.54 1.69 -6.94
CA MET A 136 17.56 0.69 -5.89
C MET A 136 19.00 0.25 -5.63
N LEU A 137 19.56 0.65 -4.48
CA LEU A 137 20.94 0.39 -4.10
C LEU A 137 21.03 -0.84 -3.20
N ASN A 138 21.84 -1.83 -3.56
CA ASN A 138 22.11 -2.98 -2.71
C ASN A 138 22.81 -2.53 -1.41
N VAL A 139 22.27 -2.86 -0.26
CA VAL A 139 22.81 -2.48 1.06
C VAL A 139 23.21 -3.68 1.94
N THR A 140 23.04 -4.91 1.44
CA THR A 140 23.34 -6.14 2.20
C THR A 140 24.43 -7.00 1.54
N GLY A 141 25.10 -6.50 0.51
CA GLY A 141 26.12 -7.26 -0.22
C GLY A 141 25.50 -8.51 -0.85
N ASP A 142 26.01 -9.69 -0.50
CA ASP A 142 25.52 -10.98 -1.01
C ASP A 142 24.46 -11.63 -0.10
N GLN A 143 24.10 -10.98 1.01
CA GLN A 143 23.09 -11.52 1.92
C GLN A 143 21.68 -11.35 1.34
N THR A 144 20.89 -12.42 1.39
CA THR A 144 19.53 -12.51 0.87
C THR A 144 18.55 -13.02 1.93
N GLY A 145 17.25 -12.94 1.65
CA GLY A 145 16.20 -13.47 2.51
C GLY A 145 16.35 -13.02 3.97
N TRP A 146 16.22 -13.93 4.91
CA TRP A 146 16.32 -13.66 6.36
C TRP A 146 17.73 -13.39 6.86
N ASN A 147 18.76 -13.58 6.05
CA ASN A 147 20.12 -13.11 6.36
C ASN A 147 20.30 -11.62 6.08
N ALA A 148 19.51 -11.08 5.16
CA ALA A 148 19.50 -9.66 4.80
C ALA A 148 18.46 -8.83 5.57
N TRP A 149 17.54 -9.48 6.29
CA TRP A 149 16.38 -8.88 6.93
C TRP A 149 16.03 -9.59 8.23
N SER A 150 16.11 -8.89 9.35
CA SER A 150 15.84 -9.48 10.66
C SER A 150 14.34 -9.52 10.99
N PRO A 151 13.91 -10.42 11.90
CA PRO A 151 12.53 -10.41 12.41
C PRO A 151 12.10 -9.06 12.98
N THR A 152 12.97 -8.39 13.73
CA THR A 152 12.68 -7.06 14.27
C THR A 152 12.41 -6.02 13.17
N GLN A 153 13.13 -6.09 12.06
CA GLN A 153 12.88 -5.22 10.90
C GLN A 153 11.53 -5.54 10.25
N ALA A 154 11.17 -6.82 10.16
CA ALA A 154 9.87 -7.25 9.66
C ALA A 154 8.72 -6.73 10.54
N ASP A 155 8.84 -6.86 11.87
CA ASP A 155 7.83 -6.35 12.83
C ASP A 155 7.66 -4.83 12.72
N LEU A 156 8.76 -4.10 12.62
CA LEU A 156 8.73 -2.64 12.42
C LEU A 156 8.12 -2.26 11.07
N ALA A 157 8.38 -3.02 10.02
CA ALA A 157 7.78 -2.79 8.70
C ALA A 157 6.27 -3.05 8.72
N ARG A 158 5.80 -4.11 9.41
CA ARG A 158 4.39 -4.39 9.64
C ARG A 158 3.71 -3.23 10.36
N ALA A 159 4.25 -2.82 11.50
CA ALA A 159 3.68 -1.73 12.30
C ALA A 159 3.57 -0.41 11.51
N ARG A 160 4.53 -0.12 10.62
CA ARG A 160 4.46 1.04 9.73
C ARG A 160 3.39 0.87 8.66
N TYR A 161 3.27 -0.32 8.09
CA TYR A 161 2.22 -0.61 7.10
C TYR A 161 0.82 -0.47 7.70
N GLU A 162 0.57 -1.01 8.88
CA GLU A 162 -0.67 -0.83 9.62
C GLU A 162 -0.98 0.66 9.91
N SER A 163 0.05 1.40 10.32
CA SER A 163 -0.07 2.85 10.54
C SER A 163 -0.39 3.61 9.25
N HIS A 164 0.20 3.18 8.13
CA HIS A 164 -0.05 3.71 6.79
C HIS A 164 -1.52 3.46 6.39
N LEU A 165 -2.04 2.24 6.52
CA LEU A 165 -3.43 1.91 6.23
C LEU A 165 -4.41 2.73 7.09
N ASN A 166 -4.18 2.78 8.41
CA ASN A 166 -5.00 3.56 9.33
C ASN A 166 -5.02 5.07 8.99
N ARG A 167 -3.89 5.61 8.49
CA ARG A 167 -3.81 7.00 8.04
C ARG A 167 -4.62 7.20 6.77
N PHE A 168 -4.51 6.31 5.80
CA PHE A 168 -5.28 6.36 4.55
C PHE A 168 -6.78 6.34 4.81
N GLU A 169 -7.28 5.39 5.59
CA GLU A 169 -8.68 5.32 5.96
C GLU A 169 -9.19 6.60 6.65
N ARG A 170 -8.36 7.18 7.53
CA ARG A 170 -8.71 8.44 8.20
C ARG A 170 -8.77 9.60 7.21
N GLU A 171 -7.77 9.72 6.32
CA GLU A 171 -7.72 10.78 5.30
C GLU A 171 -8.90 10.67 4.33
N GLU A 172 -9.30 9.45 3.95
CA GLU A 172 -10.46 9.19 3.09
C GLU A 172 -11.76 9.63 3.78
N ARG A 173 -11.99 9.23 5.03
CA ARG A 173 -13.14 9.68 5.83
C ARG A 173 -13.19 11.20 5.96
N ASP A 174 -12.06 11.83 6.29
CA ASP A 174 -11.98 13.29 6.42
C ASP A 174 -12.29 13.99 5.09
N GLN A 175 -11.83 13.44 3.97
CA GLN A 175 -12.11 13.96 2.64
C GLN A 175 -13.58 13.83 2.27
N GLU A 176 -14.19 12.68 2.55
CA GLU A 176 -15.62 12.45 2.33
C GLU A 176 -16.47 13.42 3.15
N GLU A 177 -16.14 13.62 4.42
CA GLU A 177 -16.84 14.55 5.30
C GLU A 177 -16.72 16.00 4.80
N ARG A 178 -15.52 16.41 4.37
CA ARG A 178 -15.30 17.75 3.75
C ARG A 178 -16.13 17.93 2.48
N LEU A 179 -16.18 16.91 1.63
CA LEU A 179 -16.98 16.95 0.39
C LEU A 179 -18.48 17.01 0.69
N ALA A 180 -18.97 16.20 1.65
CA ALA A 180 -20.35 16.22 2.09
C ALA A 180 -20.74 17.58 2.70
N THR A 181 -19.89 18.16 3.51
CA THR A 181 -20.12 19.50 4.10
C THR A 181 -20.19 20.58 3.04
N LYS A 182 -19.26 20.57 2.06
CA LYS A 182 -19.30 21.49 0.92
C LYS A 182 -20.56 21.32 0.06
N ALA A 183 -20.98 20.08 -0.16
CA ALA A 183 -22.21 19.80 -0.93
C ALA A 183 -23.45 20.30 -0.20
N LYS A 184 -23.58 20.07 1.10
CA LYS A 184 -24.67 20.59 1.94
C LYS A 184 -24.70 22.13 1.94
N ALA A 185 -23.55 22.79 2.07
CA ALA A 185 -23.44 24.25 2.03
C ALA A 185 -23.88 24.82 0.66
N LYS A 186 -23.48 24.18 -0.43
CA LYS A 186 -23.93 24.56 -1.78
C LYS A 186 -25.44 24.39 -1.96
N LEU A 187 -25.99 23.30 -1.43
CA LEU A 187 -27.45 23.07 -1.50
C LEU A 187 -28.20 24.16 -0.74
N ALA A 188 -27.78 24.48 0.50
CA ALA A 188 -28.37 25.54 1.30
C ALA A 188 -28.28 26.93 0.62
N ALA A 189 -27.16 27.22 -0.05
CA ALA A 189 -27.00 28.46 -0.82
C ALA A 189 -27.96 28.53 -2.02
N LEU A 190 -28.21 27.41 -2.71
CA LEU A 190 -29.19 27.32 -3.78
C LEU A 190 -30.63 27.49 -3.25
N ASP A 191 -30.93 27.01 -2.05
CA ASP A 191 -32.23 27.16 -1.39
C ASP A 191 -32.52 28.62 -1.02
N GLN A 192 -31.51 29.40 -0.70
CA GLN A 192 -31.62 30.83 -0.38
C GLN A 192 -31.58 31.72 -1.63
N SER A 193 -31.24 31.19 -2.81
CA SER A 193 -31.15 31.96 -4.02
C SER A 193 -32.54 32.33 -4.56
N GLN A 194 -32.76 33.63 -4.82
CA GLN A 194 -33.99 34.12 -5.45
C GLN A 194 -33.83 34.12 -6.98
N ALA A 195 -34.65 33.32 -7.67
CA ALA A 195 -34.67 33.32 -9.12
C ALA A 195 -35.56 34.44 -9.63
N THR A 196 -35.02 35.26 -10.50
CA THR A 196 -35.74 36.39 -11.13
C THR A 196 -36.37 36.01 -12.49
N SER A 197 -36.02 34.86 -13.08
CA SER A 197 -36.57 34.34 -14.32
C SER A 197 -36.88 32.85 -14.25
N GLN A 198 -37.73 32.37 -15.19
CA GLN A 198 -38.05 30.93 -15.28
C GLN A 198 -36.81 30.08 -15.60
N ALA A 199 -35.95 30.54 -16.51
CA ALA A 199 -34.71 29.86 -16.86
C ALA A 199 -33.78 29.70 -15.66
N GLN A 200 -33.68 30.69 -14.77
CA GLN A 200 -32.90 30.61 -13.53
C GLN A 200 -33.51 29.62 -12.55
N ARG A 201 -34.83 29.49 -12.46
CA ARG A 201 -35.49 28.47 -11.59
C ARG A 201 -35.15 27.06 -12.06
N GLU A 202 -35.25 26.79 -13.35
CA GLU A 202 -34.92 25.47 -13.95
C GLU A 202 -33.45 25.11 -13.75
N GLU A 203 -32.56 26.11 -13.89
CA GLU A 203 -31.12 25.89 -13.64
C GLU A 203 -30.84 25.57 -12.16
N ILE A 204 -31.44 26.26 -11.21
CA ILE A 204 -31.32 26.02 -9.77
C ILE A 204 -31.85 24.63 -9.44
N GLU A 205 -32.99 24.24 -9.96
CA GLU A 205 -33.59 22.92 -9.71
C GLU A 205 -32.73 21.79 -10.25
N ARG A 206 -32.16 21.95 -11.45
CA ARG A 206 -31.19 21.00 -12.01
C ARG A 206 -29.92 20.85 -11.14
N LYS A 207 -29.36 21.98 -10.66
CA LYS A 207 -28.20 21.97 -9.76
C LYS A 207 -28.53 21.27 -8.43
N ARG A 208 -29.69 21.53 -7.85
CA ARG A 208 -30.19 20.88 -6.64
C ARG A 208 -30.27 19.35 -6.82
N ALA A 209 -30.88 18.90 -7.91
CA ALA A 209 -31.02 17.47 -8.19
C ALA A 209 -29.66 16.77 -8.31
N ILE A 210 -28.69 17.39 -8.99
CA ILE A 210 -27.33 16.84 -9.13
C ILE A 210 -26.64 16.72 -7.76
N ILE A 211 -26.69 17.77 -6.93
CA ILE A 211 -26.04 17.78 -5.61
C ILE A 211 -26.73 16.79 -4.66
N ALA A 212 -28.06 16.72 -4.66
CA ALA A 212 -28.81 15.76 -3.84
C ALA A 212 -28.49 14.32 -4.22
N ALA A 213 -28.41 14.02 -5.52
CA ALA A 213 -28.01 12.70 -6.01
C ALA A 213 -26.58 12.32 -5.60
N ALA A 214 -25.64 13.27 -5.63
CA ALA A 214 -24.26 13.05 -5.18
C ALA A 214 -24.19 12.75 -3.66
N ILE A 215 -24.93 13.49 -2.83
CA ILE A 215 -25.02 13.24 -1.38
C ILE A 215 -25.63 11.86 -1.08
N ALA A 216 -26.64 11.46 -1.85
CA ALA A 216 -27.30 10.15 -1.66
C ALA A 216 -26.36 8.97 -1.98
N ARG A 217 -25.52 9.10 -3.03
CA ARG A 217 -24.51 8.07 -3.39
C ARG A 217 -23.47 7.86 -2.28
N VAL A 218 -22.96 8.93 -1.71
CA VAL A 218 -21.97 8.86 -0.61
C VAL A 218 -22.57 8.15 0.62
N LYS A 219 -23.85 8.36 0.91
CA LYS A 219 -24.52 7.65 2.03
C LYS A 219 -24.69 6.14 1.79
N GLN A 220 -24.81 5.71 0.54
CA GLN A 220 -24.96 4.28 0.19
C GLN A 220 -23.62 3.53 0.15
N SER A 221 -22.51 4.23 -0.13
CA SER A 221 -21.18 3.61 -0.13
C SER A 221 -20.55 3.48 1.27
N GLY A 222 -21.11 4.15 2.29
CA GLY A 222 -20.64 4.11 3.68
C GLY A 222 -21.43 3.19 4.61
N SER A 223 -22.33 2.35 4.05
CA SER A 223 -23.08 1.29 4.75
C SER A 223 -22.61 -0.08 4.34
#